data_f70cc32a76634b930b653a69c62a11d4
#
_entry.id   f70cc32a76634b930b653a69c62a11d4
#
_cell.length_a   1.000
_cell.length_b   1.000
_cell.length_c   1.000
_cell.angle_alpha   90.00
_cell.angle_beta   90.00
_cell.angle_gamma   90.00
#
_symmetry.space_group_name_H-M   'P 1'
#
loop_
_entity.id
_entity.type
_entity.pdbx_description
1 polymer ?
#
loop_
_entity_poly.entity_id
_entity_poly.type
_entity_poly.pdbx_seq_one_letter_code
_entity_poly.pdbx_strand_id
1 'polypeptide(L)'
;QGLHLVVAFQDLSQARARWGREAADGFLTLFPEKLILSGMADRDTADMLSKMSGEYDRMTVAASHSSTVARRWADGGRSEGYSYSTHRTPVLSVADITGVPAGRGLHWSPSGWRLLTLNPWHRQRQAYGL
;
A
#
# COMPACT_ATOMS: atom_id res chain seq x y z
N GLN A 1 -6.12 16.49 -30.81
CA GLN A 1 -7.21 16.33 -29.83
C GLN A 1 -7.00 15.00 -29.13
N GLY A 2 -6.77 15.03 -27.81
CA GLY A 2 -6.57 13.82 -26.99
C GLY A 2 -7.91 13.32 -26.45
N LEU A 3 -8.07 12.00 -26.34
CA LEU A 3 -9.18 11.37 -25.65
C LEU A 3 -8.80 11.19 -24.18
N HIS A 4 -9.61 11.70 -23.27
CA HIS A 4 -9.49 11.45 -21.83
C HIS A 4 -10.54 10.41 -21.44
N LEU A 5 -10.08 9.31 -20.86
CA LEU A 5 -10.94 8.22 -20.39
C LEU A 5 -10.83 8.07 -18.87
N VAL A 6 -11.97 8.11 -18.19
CA VAL A 6 -12.07 7.82 -16.77
C VAL A 6 -12.96 6.60 -16.60
N VAL A 7 -12.47 5.58 -15.92
CA VAL A 7 -13.21 4.34 -15.65
C VAL A 7 -13.28 4.15 -14.14
N ALA A 8 -14.47 3.84 -13.63
CA ALA A 8 -14.68 3.56 -12.22
C ALA A 8 -15.19 2.13 -12.04
N PHE A 9 -14.59 1.40 -11.12
CA PHE A 9 -15.00 0.07 -10.69
C PHE A 9 -15.23 0.05 -9.19
N GLN A 10 -16.21 -0.69 -8.75
CA GLN A 10 -16.35 -0.98 -7.32
C GLN A 10 -15.30 -2.01 -6.90
N ASP A 11 -15.09 -3.04 -7.70
CA ASP A 11 -13.98 -3.98 -7.64
C ASP A 11 -13.72 -4.61 -9.02
N LEU A 12 -12.54 -5.22 -9.21
CA LEU A 12 -12.19 -5.88 -10.46
C LEU A 12 -12.92 -7.19 -10.69
N SER A 13 -13.57 -7.77 -9.69
CA SER A 13 -14.33 -9.01 -9.84
C SER A 13 -15.46 -8.83 -10.84
N GLN A 14 -16.11 -7.68 -10.87
CA GLN A 14 -17.14 -7.33 -11.83
C GLN A 14 -16.59 -7.25 -13.26
N ALA A 15 -15.40 -6.68 -13.42
CA ALA A 15 -14.72 -6.63 -14.71
C ALA A 15 -14.32 -8.05 -15.16
N ARG A 16 -13.81 -8.87 -14.24
CA ARG A 16 -13.43 -10.27 -14.51
C ARG A 16 -14.63 -11.12 -14.91
N ALA A 17 -15.79 -10.93 -14.26
CA ALA A 17 -17.02 -11.63 -14.60
C ALA A 17 -17.54 -11.26 -16.01
N ARG A 18 -17.31 -10.01 -16.46
CA ARG A 18 -17.81 -9.54 -17.74
C ARG A 18 -16.86 -9.80 -18.91
N TRP A 19 -15.57 -9.63 -18.72
CA TRP A 19 -14.57 -9.67 -19.81
C TRP A 19 -13.53 -10.78 -19.69
N GLY A 20 -13.61 -11.57 -18.62
CA GLY A 20 -12.61 -12.57 -18.29
C GLY A 20 -11.43 -12.00 -17.49
N ARG A 21 -10.70 -12.89 -16.84
CA ARG A 21 -9.64 -12.52 -15.90
C ARG A 21 -8.50 -11.74 -16.56
N GLU A 22 -8.00 -12.24 -17.68
CA GLU A 22 -6.87 -11.64 -18.39
C GLU A 22 -7.18 -10.21 -18.86
N ALA A 23 -8.37 -9.99 -19.45
CA ALA A 23 -8.77 -8.68 -19.90
C ALA A 23 -8.96 -7.71 -18.72
N ALA A 24 -9.58 -8.15 -17.62
CA ALA A 24 -9.81 -7.32 -16.45
C ALA A 24 -8.50 -6.95 -15.74
N ASP A 25 -7.57 -7.88 -15.62
CA ASP A 25 -6.26 -7.62 -15.02
C ASP A 25 -5.44 -6.65 -15.89
N GLY A 26 -5.63 -6.71 -17.21
CA GLY A 26 -5.06 -5.77 -18.16
C GLY A 26 -5.53 -4.31 -17.97
N PHE A 27 -6.74 -4.08 -17.44
CA PHE A 27 -7.21 -2.72 -17.16
C PHE A 27 -6.30 -1.97 -16.20
N LEU A 28 -5.73 -2.64 -15.20
CA LEU A 28 -4.83 -1.99 -14.25
C LEU A 28 -3.54 -1.48 -14.91
N THR A 29 -3.11 -2.10 -15.99
CA THR A 29 -1.91 -1.68 -16.70
C THR A 29 -2.16 -0.62 -17.77
N LEU A 30 -3.39 -0.59 -18.32
CA LEU A 30 -3.77 0.37 -19.37
C LEU A 30 -3.85 1.81 -18.88
N PHE A 31 -4.22 2.01 -17.62
CA PHE A 31 -4.38 3.35 -17.06
C PHE A 31 -3.12 3.74 -16.28
N PRO A 32 -2.38 4.77 -16.72
CA PRO A 32 -1.18 5.23 -16.01
C PRO A 32 -1.51 5.86 -14.65
N GLU A 33 -2.70 6.42 -14.50
CA GLU A 33 -3.17 7.05 -13.28
C GLU A 33 -4.26 6.17 -12.64
N LYS A 34 -4.17 5.96 -11.32
CA LYS A 34 -5.15 5.17 -10.56
C LYS A 34 -5.49 5.88 -9.26
N LEU A 35 -6.78 5.94 -8.94
CA LEU A 35 -7.26 6.45 -7.67
C LEU A 35 -8.01 5.34 -6.94
N ILE A 36 -7.48 4.94 -5.81
CA ILE A 36 -8.04 3.91 -4.94
C ILE A 36 -8.73 4.61 -3.79
N LEU A 37 -10.04 4.42 -3.69
CA LEU A 37 -10.86 5.02 -2.66
C LEU A 37 -10.95 4.10 -1.43
N SER A 38 -11.38 4.67 -0.30
CA SER A 38 -11.67 3.89 0.91
C SER A 38 -12.76 2.86 0.67
N GLY A 39 -12.67 1.72 1.37
CA GLY A 39 -13.67 0.66 1.30
C GLY A 39 -13.39 -0.44 0.26
N MET A 40 -12.19 -0.49 -0.31
CA MET A 40 -11.78 -1.61 -1.15
C MET A 40 -11.74 -2.90 -0.31
N ALA A 41 -12.58 -3.88 -0.67
CA ALA A 41 -12.66 -5.17 0.00
C ALA A 41 -12.01 -6.32 -0.82
N ASP A 42 -11.77 -6.12 -2.11
CA ASP A 42 -11.18 -7.12 -3.00
C ASP A 42 -9.68 -7.29 -2.73
N ARG A 43 -9.34 -8.38 -2.03
CA ARG A 43 -7.96 -8.73 -1.68
C ARG A 43 -7.09 -9.03 -2.89
N ASP A 44 -7.64 -9.66 -3.92
CA ASP A 44 -6.89 -10.01 -5.12
C ASP A 44 -6.43 -8.75 -5.86
N THR A 45 -7.32 -7.76 -5.98
CA THR A 45 -6.98 -6.45 -6.54
C THR A 45 -5.95 -5.73 -5.67
N ALA A 46 -6.12 -5.75 -4.34
CA ALA A 46 -5.16 -5.12 -3.43
C ALA A 46 -3.77 -5.78 -3.50
N ASP A 47 -3.70 -7.11 -3.64
CA ASP A 47 -2.43 -7.83 -3.81
C ASP A 47 -1.75 -7.47 -5.14
N MET A 48 -2.50 -7.37 -6.24
CA MET A 48 -1.96 -6.89 -7.51
C MET A 48 -1.40 -5.47 -7.41
N LEU A 49 -2.12 -4.55 -6.79
CA LEU A 49 -1.68 -3.17 -6.59
C LEU A 49 -0.45 -3.10 -5.68
N SER A 50 -0.40 -3.92 -4.63
CA SER A 50 0.76 -4.04 -3.75
C SER A 50 2.00 -4.47 -4.53
N LYS A 51 1.90 -5.50 -5.37
CA LYS A 51 2.99 -5.95 -6.25
C LYS A 51 3.42 -4.88 -7.26
N MET A 52 2.46 -4.13 -7.80
CA MET A 52 2.75 -3.01 -8.71
C MET A 52 3.42 -1.84 -8.01
N SER A 53 3.28 -1.69 -6.70
CA SER A 53 3.88 -0.58 -5.94
C SER A 53 5.41 -0.65 -5.88
N GLY A 54 5.98 -1.81 -6.20
CA GLY A 54 7.40 -2.06 -6.05
C GLY A 54 7.78 -2.48 -4.63
N GLU A 55 9.04 -2.80 -4.45
CA GLU A 55 9.59 -3.26 -3.18
C GLU A 55 10.80 -2.41 -2.79
N TYR A 56 11.04 -2.28 -1.50
CA TYR A 56 12.25 -1.68 -0.95
C TYR A 56 12.87 -2.57 0.13
N ASP A 57 14.16 -2.44 0.31
CA ASP A 57 14.90 -3.17 1.33
C ASP A 57 14.74 -2.49 2.69
N ARG A 58 14.05 -3.15 3.61
CA ARG A 58 13.90 -2.69 4.99
C ARG A 58 14.95 -3.36 5.87
N MET A 59 15.84 -2.58 6.46
CA MET A 59 16.74 -3.07 7.49
C MET A 59 15.98 -3.22 8.81
N THR A 60 16.02 -4.41 9.35
CA THR A 60 15.50 -4.70 10.70
C THR A 60 16.68 -5.02 11.59
N VAL A 61 16.79 -4.30 12.70
CA VAL A 61 17.80 -4.52 13.74
C VAL A 61 17.13 -5.30 14.87
N ALA A 62 17.56 -6.54 15.08
CA ALA A 62 17.17 -7.32 16.24
C ALA A 62 18.27 -7.23 17.29
N ALA A 63 17.96 -6.66 18.44
CA ALA A 63 18.84 -6.69 19.60
C ALA A 63 18.54 -7.96 20.39
N SER A 64 19.51 -8.85 20.51
CA SER A 64 19.43 -10.02 21.38
C SER A 64 20.12 -9.72 22.71
N HIS A 65 19.35 -9.70 23.79
CA HIS A 65 19.89 -9.69 25.13
C HIS A 65 19.96 -11.13 25.63
N SER A 66 21.14 -11.72 25.66
CA SER A 66 21.36 -12.98 26.37
C SER A 66 21.94 -12.69 27.74
N SER A 67 21.13 -12.79 28.78
CA SER A 67 21.60 -12.86 30.15
C SER A 67 21.87 -14.33 30.51
N THR A 68 23.09 -14.77 30.33
CA THR A 68 23.50 -16.07 30.88
C THR A 68 23.76 -15.87 32.37
N VAL A 69 22.82 -16.36 33.19
CA VAL A 69 23.07 -16.49 34.64
C VAL A 69 24.00 -17.68 34.83
N ALA A 70 25.27 -17.50 34.55
CA ALA A 70 26.31 -18.43 34.99
C ALA A 70 26.58 -18.16 36.46
N ARG A 71 26.06 -19.00 37.33
CA ARG A 71 26.56 -19.12 38.71
C ARG A 71 28.01 -19.56 38.65
N ARG A 72 28.87 -18.81 39.30
CA ARG A 72 30.24 -19.00 39.71
C ARG A 72 31.31 -18.29 38.87
N TRP A 73 31.87 -17.30 39.59
CA TRP A 73 33.29 -16.89 39.51
C TRP A 73 33.79 -16.44 38.14
N ALA A 74 33.60 -15.24 37.85
CA ALA A 74 34.35 -14.33 37.00
C ALA A 74 33.42 -13.45 36.13
N ASP A 75 33.62 -12.17 36.28
CA ASP A 75 33.38 -11.08 35.35
C ASP A 75 32.16 -11.27 34.39
N GLY A 76 31.04 -10.69 34.79
CA GLY A 76 29.80 -10.74 34.02
C GLY A 76 29.91 -9.93 32.73
N GLY A 77 30.40 -10.53 31.70
CA GLY A 77 30.35 -9.97 30.35
C GLY A 77 28.92 -9.90 29.85
N ARG A 78 28.33 -8.70 29.82
CA ARG A 78 27.14 -8.41 29.03
C ARG A 78 27.54 -8.44 27.57
N SER A 79 27.11 -9.48 26.86
CA SER A 79 27.24 -9.53 25.41
C SER A 79 25.95 -8.96 24.81
N GLU A 80 26.03 -7.78 24.25
CA GLU A 80 24.98 -7.21 23.40
C GLU A 80 25.27 -7.60 21.96
N GLY A 81 24.44 -8.45 21.40
CA GLY A 81 24.53 -8.84 19.99
C GLY A 81 23.48 -8.10 19.18
N TYR A 82 23.91 -7.39 18.14
CA TYR A 82 23.01 -6.80 17.14
C TYR A 82 23.04 -7.67 15.89
N SER A 83 21.86 -8.15 15.49
CA SER A 83 21.69 -8.84 14.21
C SER A 83 20.98 -7.91 13.23
N TYR A 84 21.60 -7.71 12.07
CA TYR A 84 21.02 -6.94 10.98
C TYR A 84 20.46 -7.91 9.95
N SER A 85 19.17 -7.78 9.66
CA SER A 85 18.55 -8.53 8.57
C SER A 85 17.87 -7.57 7.60
N THR A 86 18.03 -7.82 6.31
CA THR A 86 17.39 -7.05 5.26
C THR A 86 16.20 -7.85 4.74
N HIS A 87 15.01 -7.27 4.79
CA HIS A 87 13.80 -7.87 4.25
C HIS A 87 13.24 -7.00 3.14
N ARG A 88 12.94 -7.62 2.00
CA ARG A 88 12.19 -6.95 0.94
C ARG A 88 10.76 -6.75 1.40
N THR A 89 10.32 -5.50 1.36
CA THR A 89 8.99 -5.09 1.82
C THR A 89 8.33 -4.31 0.69
N PRO A 90 7.06 -4.59 0.34
CA PRO A 90 6.36 -3.80 -0.66
C PRO A 90 6.24 -2.34 -0.19
N VAL A 91 6.33 -1.41 -1.13
CA VAL A 91 6.16 0.03 -0.85
C VAL A 91 4.79 0.31 -0.25
N LEU A 92 3.76 -0.37 -0.77
CA LEU A 92 2.41 -0.40 -0.20
C LEU A 92 2.02 -1.84 0.09
N SER A 93 1.75 -2.13 1.35
CA SER A 93 1.19 -3.42 1.73
C SER A 93 -0.29 -3.53 1.34
N VAL A 94 -0.81 -4.76 1.28
CA VAL A 94 -2.25 -5.00 1.11
C VAL A 94 -3.06 -4.28 2.19
N ALA A 95 -2.53 -4.23 3.43
CA ALA A 95 -3.18 -3.53 4.53
C ALA A 95 -3.25 -2.01 4.31
N ASP A 96 -2.22 -1.39 3.75
CA ASP A 96 -2.22 0.04 3.43
C ASP A 96 -3.27 0.37 2.36
N ILE A 97 -3.42 -0.50 1.36
CA ILE A 97 -4.37 -0.33 0.26
C ILE A 97 -5.82 -0.53 0.73
N THR A 98 -6.08 -1.58 1.50
CA THR A 98 -7.43 -1.86 2.04
C THR A 98 -7.81 -0.95 3.20
N GLY A 99 -6.82 -0.44 3.92
CA GLY A 99 -6.96 0.44 5.07
C GLY A 99 -7.04 1.93 4.75
N VAL A 100 -7.23 2.34 3.49
CA VAL A 100 -7.38 3.75 3.13
C VAL A 100 -8.52 4.39 3.92
N PRO A 101 -8.24 5.45 4.73
CA PRO A 101 -9.25 6.06 5.60
C PRO A 101 -10.37 6.73 4.80
N ALA A 102 -11.56 6.80 5.40
CA ALA A 102 -12.67 7.53 4.83
C ALA A 102 -12.31 9.01 4.57
N GLY A 103 -12.73 9.54 3.43
CA GLY A 103 -12.37 10.90 2.99
C GLY A 103 -10.96 11.04 2.42
N ARG A 104 -10.24 9.94 2.26
CA ARG A 104 -8.95 9.90 1.60
C ARG A 104 -8.96 8.97 0.40
N GLY A 105 -8.03 9.18 -0.51
CA GLY A 105 -7.79 8.31 -1.65
C GLY A 105 -6.29 8.12 -1.87
N LEU A 106 -5.91 6.92 -2.25
CA LEU A 106 -4.55 6.60 -2.62
C LEU A 106 -4.40 6.78 -4.13
N HIS A 107 -3.60 7.74 -4.53
CA HIS A 107 -3.34 8.06 -5.93
C HIS A 107 -2.01 7.46 -6.37
N TRP A 108 -2.04 6.71 -7.44
CA TRP A 108 -0.86 6.21 -8.12
C TRP A 108 -0.70 6.89 -9.48
N SER A 109 0.51 7.35 -9.72
CA SER A 109 0.94 7.93 -10.99
C SER A 109 2.31 7.35 -11.36
N PRO A 110 2.81 7.58 -12.58
CA PRO A 110 4.17 7.19 -12.95
C PRO A 110 5.26 7.77 -12.04
N SER A 111 4.96 8.86 -11.31
CA SER A 111 5.87 9.48 -10.35
C SER A 111 5.81 8.88 -8.94
N GLY A 112 4.93 7.92 -8.70
CA GLY A 112 4.79 7.21 -7.42
C GLY A 112 3.41 7.36 -6.78
N TRP A 113 3.33 6.95 -5.51
CA TRP A 113 2.12 6.90 -4.71
C TRP A 113 1.96 8.11 -3.82
N ARG A 114 0.74 8.61 -3.68
CA ARG A 114 0.40 9.73 -2.79
C ARG A 114 -0.95 9.48 -2.13
N LEU A 115 -1.03 9.77 -0.83
CA LEU A 115 -2.30 9.80 -0.12
C LEU A 115 -2.92 11.19 -0.26
N LEU A 116 -4.08 11.27 -0.89
CA LEU A 116 -4.82 12.50 -1.12
C LEU A 116 -5.97 12.65 -0.11
N THR A 117 -6.25 13.88 0.27
CA THR A 117 -7.50 14.21 0.96
C THR A 117 -8.56 14.52 -0.08
N LEU A 118 -9.68 13.80 -0.02
CA LEU A 118 -10.80 14.00 -0.91
C LEU A 118 -11.68 15.11 -0.34
N ASN A 119 -11.90 16.13 -1.15
CA ASN A 119 -12.77 17.24 -0.76
C ASN A 119 -14.04 17.18 -1.62
N PRO A 120 -15.16 16.62 -1.11
CA PRO A 120 -16.38 16.49 -1.88
C PRO A 120 -16.94 17.85 -2.29
N TRP A 121 -17.41 17.98 -3.52
CA TRP A 121 -17.89 19.23 -4.08
C TRP A 121 -18.98 19.91 -3.24
N HIS A 122 -19.84 19.14 -2.57
CA HIS A 122 -20.92 19.67 -1.72
C HIS A 122 -20.39 20.41 -0.48
N ARG A 123 -19.18 20.10 -0.01
CA ARG A 123 -18.50 20.88 1.06
C ARG A 123 -17.85 22.15 0.51
N GLN A 124 -17.43 22.14 -0.75
CA GLN A 124 -16.84 23.30 -1.41
C GLN A 124 -17.91 24.37 -1.72
N ARG A 125 -19.15 23.94 -2.00
CA ARG A 125 -20.27 24.85 -2.28
C ARG A 125 -20.49 25.87 -1.17
N GLN A 126 -20.32 25.45 0.10
CA GLN A 126 -20.42 26.36 1.25
C GLN A 126 -19.26 27.37 1.33
N ALA A 127 -18.07 26.99 0.82
CA ALA A 127 -16.89 27.86 0.84
C ALA A 127 -16.94 28.93 -0.28
N TYR A 128 -17.65 28.67 -1.37
CA TYR A 128 -17.74 29.58 -2.52
C TYR A 128 -19.06 30.36 -2.59
N GLY A 129 -19.97 30.19 -1.60
CA GLY A 129 -21.20 30.97 -1.52
C GLY A 129 -22.21 30.72 -2.66
N LEU A 130 -22.15 29.54 -3.32
CA LEU A 130 -23.03 29.12 -4.40
C LEU A 130 -24.24 28.32 -3.88
#